data_4a098334fb4f9b77993ff41a67c19e36
#
_entry.id   4a098334fb4f9b77993ff41a67c19e36
#
_cell.length_a   1.000
_cell.length_b   1.000
_cell.length_c   1.000
_cell.angle_alpha   90.00
_cell.angle_beta   90.00
_cell.angle_gamma   90.00
#
_symmetry.space_group_name_H-M   'P 1'
#
loop_
_entity.id
_entity.type
_entity.pdbx_description
1 polymer ?
#
loop_
_entity_poly.entity_id
_entity_poly.type
_entity_poly.pdbx_seq_one_letter_code
_entity_poly.pdbx_strand_id
1 'polypeptide(L)'
;MIADTAEDMGIDHIGIGSDLCQDQPDSVVEWMRNGRWTREKDFGEGSKASPGFPDQPAWFKDNRDFPSLRAGLKKVGLNDSAVSAVMGDNWLRFFEKSFGPAQP
;
A
#
# COMPACT_ATOMS: atom_id res chain seq x y z
N MET A 1 -4.36 2.40 11.87
CA MET A 1 -3.32 3.12 11.08
C MET A 1 -3.91 4.20 10.18
N ILE A 2 -4.69 3.88 9.14
CA ILE A 2 -5.24 4.91 8.22
C ILE A 2 -6.06 5.97 8.96
N ALA A 3 -6.96 5.56 9.86
CA ALA A 3 -7.79 6.50 10.63
C ALA A 3 -6.94 7.43 11.50
N ASP A 4 -5.92 6.92 12.16
CA ASP A 4 -5.01 7.71 13.00
C ASP A 4 -4.20 8.70 12.15
N THR A 5 -3.71 8.26 11.01
CA THR A 5 -3.00 9.13 10.06
C THR A 5 -3.92 10.23 9.52
N ALA A 6 -5.21 9.91 9.29
CA ALA A 6 -6.20 10.88 8.84
C ALA A 6 -6.45 11.99 9.87
N GLU A 7 -6.42 11.66 11.17
CA GLU A 7 -6.51 12.66 12.23
C GLU A 7 -5.34 13.64 12.21
N ASP A 8 -4.14 13.13 11.94
CA ASP A 8 -2.91 13.94 11.95
C ASP A 8 -2.74 14.78 10.68
N MET A 9 -3.04 14.21 9.52
CA MET A 9 -2.72 14.81 8.21
C MET A 9 -3.94 15.35 7.46
N GLY A 10 -5.14 14.96 7.85
CA GLY A 10 -6.38 15.21 7.12
C GLY A 10 -6.67 14.14 6.07
N ILE A 11 -7.94 13.82 5.92
CA ILE A 11 -8.41 12.71 5.05
C ILE A 11 -8.06 12.93 3.58
N ASP A 12 -7.92 14.16 3.12
CA ASP A 12 -7.64 14.50 1.73
C ASP A 12 -6.17 14.28 1.33
N HIS A 13 -5.31 13.98 2.30
CA HIS A 13 -3.87 13.80 2.08
C HIS A 13 -3.42 12.34 2.18
N ILE A 14 -4.35 11.41 2.23
CA ILE A 14 -4.07 9.97 2.36
C ILE A 14 -4.45 9.24 1.09
N GLY A 15 -3.51 8.43 0.62
CA GLY A 15 -3.73 7.47 -0.45
C GLY A 15 -3.24 6.09 -0.05
N ILE A 16 -3.56 5.11 -0.85
CA ILE A 16 -3.15 3.72 -0.63
C ILE A 16 -2.13 3.32 -1.68
N GLY A 17 -1.05 2.73 -1.22
CA GLY A 17 -0.09 2.00 -2.02
C GLY A 17 0.07 0.62 -1.40
N SER A 18 -0.16 -0.43 -2.16
CA SER A 18 -0.13 -1.81 -1.64
C SER A 18 1.27 -2.42 -1.60
N ASP A 19 2.14 -1.94 -2.46
CA ASP A 19 3.48 -2.52 -2.65
C ASP A 19 3.46 -4.04 -2.93
N LEU A 20 2.38 -4.50 -3.54
CA LEU A 20 2.22 -5.92 -3.88
C LEU A 20 3.20 -6.34 -4.97
N CYS A 21 3.93 -7.42 -4.70
CA CYS A 21 4.78 -8.10 -5.68
C CYS A 21 4.13 -9.41 -6.10
N GLN A 22 3.01 -9.31 -6.82
CA GLN A 22 2.23 -10.48 -7.24
C GLN A 22 3.03 -11.36 -8.21
N ASP A 23 2.90 -12.66 -8.02
CA ASP A 23 3.50 -13.69 -8.89
C ASP A 23 5.03 -13.63 -8.98
N GLN A 24 5.68 -12.98 -8.02
CA GLN A 24 7.14 -12.95 -7.94
C GLN A 24 7.67 -14.06 -7.03
N PRO A 25 8.77 -14.72 -7.41
CA PRO A 25 9.39 -15.73 -6.56
C PRO A 25 10.09 -15.11 -5.35
N ASP A 26 10.26 -15.86 -4.29
CA ASP A 26 10.97 -15.43 -3.08
C ASP A 26 12.40 -14.94 -3.34
N SER A 27 13.03 -15.41 -4.41
CA SER A 27 14.35 -14.95 -4.84
C SER A 27 14.41 -13.43 -5.11
N VAL A 28 13.30 -12.80 -5.45
CA VAL A 28 13.22 -11.33 -5.61
C VAL A 28 13.46 -10.64 -4.28
N VAL A 29 12.87 -11.13 -3.19
CA VAL A 29 13.08 -10.59 -1.84
C VAL A 29 14.50 -10.82 -1.38
N GLU A 30 15.04 -12.01 -1.61
CA GLU A 30 16.42 -12.35 -1.30
C GLU A 30 17.39 -11.42 -2.04
N TRP A 31 17.15 -11.17 -3.32
CA TRP A 31 17.94 -10.22 -4.10
C TRP A 31 17.87 -8.81 -3.55
N MET A 32 16.68 -8.33 -3.18
CA MET A 32 16.50 -7.00 -2.59
C MET A 32 17.23 -6.84 -1.26
N ARG A 33 17.20 -7.88 -0.42
CA ARG A 33 17.87 -7.88 0.90
C ARG A 33 19.38 -7.95 0.82
N ASN A 34 19.88 -8.75 -0.10
CA ASN A 34 21.31 -9.04 -0.23
C ASN A 34 21.91 -8.46 -1.50
N GLY A 35 21.17 -7.57 -2.16
CA GLY A 35 21.57 -6.97 -3.41
C GLY A 35 22.80 -6.07 -3.28
N ARG A 36 23.35 -5.71 -4.41
CA ARG A 36 24.57 -4.92 -4.57
C ARG A 36 24.61 -3.63 -3.77
N TRP A 37 23.44 -3.04 -3.53
CA TRP A 37 23.29 -1.73 -2.88
C TRP A 37 22.95 -1.83 -1.40
N THR A 38 22.72 -3.02 -0.88
CA THR A 38 22.36 -3.26 0.51
C THR A 38 23.63 -3.47 1.31
N ARG A 39 23.85 -2.66 2.34
CA ARG A 39 25.01 -2.77 3.22
C ARG A 39 24.84 -3.82 4.29
N GLU A 40 23.60 -4.06 4.71
CA GLU A 40 23.28 -5.04 5.73
C GLU A 40 22.61 -6.26 5.08
N LYS A 41 22.98 -7.44 5.54
CA LYS A 41 22.30 -8.67 5.18
C LYS A 41 21.01 -8.78 5.98
N ASP A 42 20.01 -9.43 5.39
CA ASP A 42 18.70 -9.62 6.01
C ASP A 42 17.98 -8.30 6.34
N PHE A 43 18.14 -7.30 5.48
CA PHE A 43 17.44 -6.04 5.59
C PHE A 43 15.92 -6.22 5.40
N GLY A 44 15.12 -5.57 6.27
CA GLY A 44 13.66 -5.63 6.21
C GLY A 44 13.05 -6.77 7.03
N GLU A 45 11.76 -7.01 6.83
CA GLU A 45 11.05 -8.11 7.49
C GLU A 45 11.44 -9.46 6.90
N GLY A 46 11.53 -10.45 7.76
CA GLY A 46 11.97 -11.79 7.41
C GLY A 46 13.26 -12.17 8.10
N SER A 47 13.69 -13.37 7.87
CA SER A 47 14.90 -13.92 8.51
C SER A 47 15.61 -14.88 7.56
N LYS A 48 16.79 -15.34 7.96
CA LYS A 48 17.50 -16.41 7.24
C LYS A 48 16.69 -17.71 7.16
N ALA A 49 15.84 -17.95 8.15
CA ALA A 49 14.94 -19.12 8.18
C ALA A 49 13.72 -18.94 7.29
N SER A 50 13.31 -17.69 7.01
CA SER A 50 12.19 -17.34 6.12
C SER A 50 12.58 -16.15 5.25
N PRO A 51 13.37 -16.36 4.21
CA PRO A 51 13.94 -15.28 3.40
C PRO A 51 12.96 -14.69 2.38
N GLY A 52 11.82 -15.30 2.18
CA GLY A 52 10.83 -14.91 1.18
C GLY A 52 9.96 -13.71 1.57
N PHE A 53 8.86 -13.56 0.84
CA PHE A 53 7.86 -12.56 1.13
C PHE A 53 7.19 -12.85 2.47
N PRO A 54 6.90 -11.82 3.29
CA PRO A 54 6.09 -12.02 4.49
C PRO A 54 4.68 -12.46 4.11
N ASP A 55 4.03 -13.20 5.01
CA ASP A 55 2.66 -13.63 4.82
C ASP A 55 1.73 -12.41 4.72
N GLN A 56 0.86 -12.46 3.73
CA GLN A 56 -0.17 -11.43 3.57
C GLN A 56 -1.28 -11.63 4.59
N PRO A 57 -1.90 -10.56 5.10
CA PRO A 57 -3.05 -10.70 5.97
C PRO A 57 -4.21 -11.38 5.22
N ALA A 58 -4.98 -12.19 5.95
CA ALA A 58 -6.07 -12.98 5.36
C ALA A 58 -7.11 -12.13 4.60
N TRP A 59 -7.27 -10.87 5.01
CA TRP A 59 -8.24 -9.95 4.41
C TRP A 59 -7.69 -9.16 3.21
N PHE A 60 -6.39 -9.24 2.93
CA PHE A 60 -5.76 -8.58 1.80
C PHE A 60 -4.56 -9.38 1.29
N LYS A 61 -4.78 -10.19 0.27
CA LYS A 61 -3.78 -11.08 -0.34
C LYS A 61 -3.29 -10.61 -1.70
N ASP A 62 -4.19 -10.04 -2.49
CA ASP A 62 -3.89 -9.56 -3.84
C ASP A 62 -4.82 -8.40 -4.24
N ASN A 63 -4.69 -7.94 -5.48
CA ASN A 63 -5.46 -6.79 -5.98
C ASN A 63 -6.99 -7.00 -5.97
N ARG A 64 -7.48 -8.23 -5.90
CA ARG A 64 -8.92 -8.52 -5.83
C ARG A 64 -9.51 -8.20 -4.47
N ASP A 65 -8.66 -7.96 -3.47
CA ASP A 65 -9.06 -7.72 -2.08
C ASP A 65 -9.24 -6.23 -1.73
N PHE A 66 -9.10 -5.31 -2.68
CA PHE A 66 -9.40 -3.89 -2.45
C PHE A 66 -10.81 -3.64 -1.90
N PRO A 67 -11.87 -4.38 -2.29
CA PRO A 67 -13.17 -4.24 -1.64
C PRO A 67 -13.16 -4.52 -0.13
N SER A 68 -12.32 -5.43 0.33
CA SER A 68 -12.14 -5.70 1.77
C SER A 68 -11.57 -4.50 2.51
N LEU A 69 -10.65 -3.78 1.88
CA LEU A 69 -10.09 -2.55 2.43
C LEU A 69 -11.14 -1.45 2.55
N ARG A 70 -11.98 -1.28 1.52
CA ARG A 70 -13.11 -0.36 1.55
C ARG A 70 -14.06 -0.67 2.71
N ALA A 71 -14.42 -1.94 2.89
CA ALA A 71 -15.26 -2.39 3.99
C ALA A 71 -14.63 -2.10 5.36
N GLY A 72 -13.33 -2.35 5.49
CA GLY A 72 -12.59 -2.06 6.70
C GLY A 72 -12.55 -0.56 7.05
N LEU A 73 -12.40 0.31 6.06
CA LEU A 73 -12.43 1.76 6.26
C LEU A 73 -13.79 2.24 6.77
N LYS A 74 -14.88 1.70 6.24
CA LYS A 74 -16.23 1.96 6.75
C LYS A 74 -16.39 1.49 8.19
N LYS A 75 -15.87 0.31 8.50
CA LYS A 75 -15.95 -0.29 9.84
C LYS A 75 -15.23 0.56 10.90
N VAL A 76 -14.14 1.22 10.56
CA VAL A 76 -13.42 2.13 11.49
C VAL A 76 -14.03 3.54 11.54
N GLY A 77 -15.15 3.78 10.88
CA GLY A 77 -15.96 4.97 11.03
C GLY A 77 -15.84 6.03 9.93
N LEU A 78 -15.11 5.74 8.83
CA LEU A 78 -15.07 6.67 7.71
C LEU A 78 -16.40 6.65 6.94
N ASN A 79 -16.92 7.82 6.60
CA ASN A 79 -18.10 7.92 5.74
C ASN A 79 -17.76 7.61 4.28
N ASP A 80 -18.77 7.49 3.42
CA ASP A 80 -18.57 7.11 2.02
C ASP A 80 -17.69 8.09 1.25
N SER A 81 -17.79 9.38 1.51
CA SER A 81 -16.93 10.39 0.90
C SER A 81 -15.48 10.23 1.29
N ALA A 82 -15.20 10.01 2.57
CA ALA A 82 -13.86 9.78 3.09
C ALA A 82 -13.25 8.47 2.55
N VAL A 83 -14.06 7.42 2.48
CA VAL A 83 -13.63 6.14 1.89
C VAL A 83 -13.25 6.31 0.42
N SER A 84 -14.07 6.99 -0.37
CA SER A 84 -13.76 7.25 -1.78
C SER A 84 -12.51 8.10 -1.95
N ALA A 85 -12.31 9.10 -1.11
CA ALA A 85 -11.11 9.93 -1.11
C ALA A 85 -9.84 9.08 -0.90
N VAL A 86 -9.82 8.26 0.14
CA VAL A 86 -8.68 7.38 0.48
C VAL A 86 -8.46 6.31 -0.58
N MET A 87 -9.54 5.72 -1.11
CA MET A 87 -9.46 4.63 -2.08
C MET A 87 -8.95 5.04 -3.46
N GLY A 88 -9.06 6.31 -3.83
CA GLY A 88 -8.57 6.72 -5.13
C GLY A 88 -8.69 8.21 -5.46
N ASP A 89 -9.72 8.90 -4.98
CA ASP A 89 -9.99 10.29 -5.40
C ASP A 89 -8.85 11.24 -5.01
N ASN A 90 -8.20 11.01 -3.87
CA ASN A 90 -7.05 11.81 -3.45
C ASN A 90 -5.88 11.67 -4.43
N TRP A 91 -5.62 10.45 -4.93
CA TRP A 91 -4.61 10.21 -5.96
C TRP A 91 -4.96 10.90 -7.26
N LEU A 92 -6.20 10.81 -7.72
CA LEU A 92 -6.65 11.48 -8.94
C LEU A 92 -6.45 12.99 -8.86
N ARG A 93 -6.88 13.58 -7.76
CA ARG A 93 -6.71 15.03 -7.53
C ARG A 93 -5.23 15.43 -7.49
N PHE A 94 -4.39 14.63 -6.84
CA PHE A 94 -2.95 14.84 -6.80
C PHE A 94 -2.34 14.82 -8.21
N PHE A 95 -2.71 13.84 -9.02
CA PHE A 95 -2.19 13.72 -10.38
C PHE A 95 -2.66 14.86 -11.28
N GLU A 96 -3.93 15.25 -11.20
CA GLU A 96 -4.45 16.40 -11.93
C GLU A 96 -3.70 17.68 -11.58
N LYS A 97 -3.47 17.90 -10.30
CA LYS A 97 -2.75 19.07 -9.81
C LYS A 97 -1.27 19.08 -10.19
N SER A 98 -0.63 17.91 -10.18
CA SER A 98 0.81 17.78 -10.42
C SER A 98 1.18 17.73 -11.90
N PHE A 99 0.35 17.10 -12.72
CA PHE A 99 0.62 16.85 -14.15
C PHE A 99 -0.29 17.61 -15.09
N GLY A 100 -1.28 18.34 -14.55
CA GLY A 100 -2.29 19.04 -15.34
C GLY A 100 -3.35 18.12 -15.95
N PRO A 101 -4.32 18.69 -16.68
CA PRO A 101 -5.33 17.89 -17.33
C PRO A 101 -4.73 17.00 -18.41
N ALA A 102 -5.35 15.84 -18.64
CA ALA A 102 -4.93 14.94 -19.71
C ALA A 102 -4.94 15.68 -21.06
N GLN A 103 -3.87 15.55 -21.82
CA GLN A 103 -3.79 16.12 -23.15
C GLN A 103 -4.65 15.28 -24.10
N PRO A 104 -5.42 15.92 -25.02
CA PRO A 104 -6.21 15.20 -26.01
C PRO A 104 -5.32 14.44 -27.02
#